data_cb48f48d1d475a896fa65398314bc98d
#
_entry.id   cb48f48d1d475a896fa65398314bc98d
#
_cell.length_a   1.000
_cell.length_b   1.000
_cell.length_c   1.000
_cell.angle_alpha   90.00
_cell.angle_beta   90.00
_cell.angle_gamma   90.00
#
_symmetry.space_group_name_H-M   'P 1'
#
loop_
_entity.id
_entity.type
_entity.pdbx_description
1 polymer ?
#
loop_
_entity_poly.entity_id
_entity_poly.type
_entity_poly.pdbx_seq_one_letter_code
_entity_poly.pdbx_strand_id
1 'polypeptide(L)'
;MKKFLFVCVAIAVGVLFSNTSSAQTTKIGYFDEQQVLPLMPGFSKIDTLFASYRIDSLQEEYKYTLADFQRRDSIFKKDSATMPSKARELATREILQLRYKLVNWQQYQQQMEEAKYEQLLGPFRQKVFEAVQAIMAEQKYTYLLKAESISPYMGNPPLLDNVAIRVAMRLKLPLPKEVEDAWRAAGGSGMPPSVKPPVSKPAGKG
;
A
#
# COMPACT_ATOMS: atom_id res chain seq x y z
N MET A 1 -44.21 -47.25 -33.44
CA MET A 1 -44.57 -46.65 -32.12
C MET A 1 -43.42 -46.75 -31.12
N LYS A 2 -42.74 -47.86 -30.91
CA LYS A 2 -41.64 -48.00 -29.93
C LYS A 2 -40.45 -47.06 -30.18
N LYS A 3 -40.05 -46.81 -31.43
CA LYS A 3 -38.94 -45.93 -31.81
C LYS A 3 -39.22 -44.45 -31.47
N PHE A 4 -40.52 -44.03 -31.59
CA PHE A 4 -40.93 -42.66 -31.25
C PHE A 4 -40.89 -42.40 -29.74
N LEU A 5 -41.24 -43.40 -28.95
CA LEU A 5 -41.17 -43.34 -27.49
C LEU A 5 -39.73 -43.18 -26.98
N PHE A 6 -38.78 -43.89 -27.61
CA PHE A 6 -37.34 -43.75 -27.25
C PHE A 6 -36.78 -42.37 -27.53
N VAL A 7 -37.20 -41.72 -28.63
CA VAL A 7 -36.78 -40.37 -28.96
C VAL A 7 -37.34 -39.36 -27.95
N CYS A 8 -38.61 -39.50 -27.56
CA CYS A 8 -39.22 -38.63 -26.54
C CYS A 8 -38.54 -38.81 -25.16
N VAL A 9 -38.18 -40.02 -24.77
CA VAL A 9 -37.47 -40.25 -23.50
C VAL A 9 -36.06 -39.68 -23.56
N ALA A 10 -35.34 -39.81 -24.68
CA ALA A 10 -34.00 -39.21 -24.81
C ALA A 10 -34.02 -37.68 -24.75
N ILE A 11 -35.05 -37.05 -25.35
CA ILE A 11 -35.21 -35.57 -25.25
C ILE A 11 -35.58 -35.16 -23.81
N ALA A 12 -36.47 -35.90 -23.15
CA ALA A 12 -36.86 -35.61 -21.75
C ALA A 12 -35.67 -35.74 -20.79
N VAL A 13 -34.85 -36.76 -20.97
CA VAL A 13 -33.59 -36.93 -20.19
C VAL A 13 -32.60 -35.80 -20.50
N GLY A 14 -32.44 -35.40 -21.75
CA GLY A 14 -31.59 -34.28 -22.15
C GLY A 14 -31.99 -32.95 -21.51
N VAL A 15 -33.30 -32.68 -21.42
CA VAL A 15 -33.85 -31.46 -20.76
C VAL A 15 -33.65 -31.48 -19.24
N LEU A 16 -33.68 -32.66 -18.62
CA LEU A 16 -33.44 -32.79 -17.17
C LEU A 16 -31.96 -32.55 -16.79
N PHE A 17 -31.02 -32.81 -17.69
CA PHE A 17 -29.59 -32.55 -17.47
C PHE A 17 -29.11 -31.16 -17.90
N SER A 18 -29.94 -30.38 -18.61
CA SER A 18 -29.57 -29.05 -19.09
C SER A 18 -29.72 -27.94 -18.04
N ASN A 19 -30.09 -28.23 -16.81
CA ASN A 19 -30.50 -27.24 -15.82
C ASN A 19 -29.45 -26.87 -14.79
N THR A 20 -28.14 -26.93 -15.08
CA THR A 20 -27.14 -26.38 -14.15
C THR A 20 -26.01 -25.62 -14.83
N SER A 21 -26.37 -24.80 -15.82
CA SER A 21 -25.48 -23.70 -16.14
C SER A 21 -25.74 -22.60 -15.11
N SER A 22 -25.20 -22.74 -13.91
CA SER A 22 -25.06 -21.64 -13.00
C SER A 22 -24.10 -20.66 -13.66
N ALA A 23 -24.64 -19.65 -14.35
CA ALA A 23 -23.86 -18.49 -14.73
C ALA A 23 -23.22 -17.99 -13.43
N GLN A 24 -21.92 -18.19 -13.27
CA GLN A 24 -21.21 -17.66 -12.13
C GLN A 24 -21.39 -16.15 -12.21
N THR A 25 -22.23 -15.60 -11.34
CA THR A 25 -22.40 -14.16 -11.22
C THR A 25 -21.07 -13.60 -10.81
N THR A 26 -20.41 -12.91 -11.75
CA THR A 26 -19.13 -12.24 -11.50
C THR A 26 -19.34 -11.22 -10.39
N LYS A 27 -18.75 -11.49 -9.22
CA LYS A 27 -18.81 -10.59 -8.08
C LYS A 27 -17.61 -9.65 -8.13
N ILE A 28 -17.89 -8.36 -8.19
CA ILE A 28 -16.89 -7.30 -8.27
C ILE A 28 -16.93 -6.51 -6.96
N GLY A 29 -15.78 -6.34 -6.32
CA GLY A 29 -15.61 -5.45 -5.19
C GLY A 29 -14.74 -4.26 -5.54
N TYR A 30 -14.71 -3.25 -4.67
CA TYR A 30 -13.78 -2.14 -4.78
C TYR A 30 -13.01 -1.95 -3.49
N PHE A 31 -11.79 -1.44 -3.63
CA PHE A 31 -10.85 -1.32 -2.53
C PHE A 31 -10.04 -0.03 -2.62
N ASP A 32 -9.86 0.61 -1.47
CA ASP A 32 -8.99 1.76 -1.28
C ASP A 32 -8.11 1.49 -0.06
N GLU A 33 -6.82 1.36 -0.30
CA GLU A 33 -5.83 1.12 0.74
C GLU A 33 -5.76 2.29 1.74
N GLN A 34 -5.99 3.52 1.26
CA GLN A 34 -5.93 4.72 2.08
C GLN A 34 -7.07 4.80 3.11
N GLN A 35 -8.14 4.04 2.92
CA GLN A 35 -9.20 3.91 3.94
C GLN A 35 -8.80 2.99 5.09
N VAL A 36 -7.82 2.11 4.91
CA VAL A 36 -7.43 1.08 5.89
C VAL A 36 -6.15 1.43 6.63
N LEU A 37 -5.11 1.83 5.90
CA LEU A 37 -3.78 2.06 6.45
C LEU A 37 -3.76 3.02 7.65
N PRO A 38 -4.44 4.18 7.62
CA PRO A 38 -4.43 5.13 8.74
C PRO A 38 -5.07 4.57 10.02
N LEU A 39 -5.95 3.56 9.89
CA LEU A 39 -6.61 2.93 11.02
C LEU A 39 -5.71 1.91 11.73
N MET A 40 -4.60 1.50 11.11
CA MET A 40 -3.74 0.46 11.65
C MET A 40 -2.89 0.97 12.83
N PRO A 41 -2.76 0.17 13.91
CA PRO A 41 -1.93 0.53 15.04
C PRO A 41 -0.48 0.78 14.65
N GLY A 42 0.03 1.94 15.02
CA GLY A 42 1.41 2.34 14.71
C GLY A 42 1.61 3.01 13.36
N PHE A 43 0.60 3.09 12.49
CA PHE A 43 0.68 3.81 11.22
C PHE A 43 1.04 5.29 11.43
N SER A 44 0.46 5.95 12.42
CA SER A 44 0.76 7.35 12.76
C SER A 44 2.23 7.63 13.12
N LYS A 45 3.03 6.59 13.41
CA LYS A 45 4.47 6.73 13.66
C LYS A 45 5.30 6.82 12.37
N ILE A 46 4.72 6.47 11.23
CA ILE A 46 5.45 6.49 9.95
C ILE A 46 5.97 7.88 9.64
N ASP A 47 5.14 8.91 9.81
CA ASP A 47 5.55 10.29 9.53
C ASP A 47 6.71 10.73 10.42
N THR A 48 6.68 10.35 11.72
CA THR A 48 7.76 10.64 12.65
C THR A 48 9.05 9.91 12.26
N LEU A 49 8.96 8.62 11.95
CA LEU A 49 10.13 7.81 11.54
C LEU A 49 10.70 8.29 10.21
N PHE A 50 9.86 8.72 9.30
CA PHE A 50 10.27 9.27 8.03
C PHE A 50 10.94 10.64 8.20
N ALA A 51 10.38 11.51 9.03
CA ALA A 51 10.99 12.80 9.36
C ALA A 51 12.36 12.63 10.03
N SER A 52 12.50 11.71 11.01
CA SER A 52 13.79 11.38 11.60
C SER A 52 14.80 10.88 10.57
N TYR A 53 14.37 10.00 9.64
CA TYR A 53 15.25 9.53 8.58
C TYR A 53 15.79 10.66 7.70
N ARG A 54 14.92 11.62 7.34
CA ARG A 54 15.35 12.79 6.55
C ARG A 54 16.39 13.64 7.26
N ILE A 55 16.20 13.87 8.57
CA ILE A 55 17.07 14.73 9.36
C ILE A 55 18.33 13.98 9.80
N ASP A 56 18.16 12.82 10.43
CA ASP A 56 19.26 12.10 11.10
C ASP A 56 20.10 11.28 10.15
N SER A 57 19.57 10.92 8.99
CA SER A 57 20.29 10.09 8.03
C SER A 57 20.68 10.86 6.76
N LEU A 58 19.70 11.35 5.99
CA LEU A 58 19.97 11.96 4.68
C LEU A 58 20.71 13.30 4.81
N GLN A 59 20.31 14.14 5.77
CA GLN A 59 20.96 15.43 5.96
C GLN A 59 22.39 15.28 6.50
N GLU A 60 22.62 14.34 7.40
CA GLU A 60 23.96 14.03 7.90
C GLU A 60 24.84 13.39 6.79
N GLU A 61 24.27 12.50 5.97
CA GLU A 61 24.97 11.93 4.81
C GLU A 61 25.42 13.02 3.81
N TYR A 62 24.56 14.01 3.55
CA TYR A 62 24.91 15.15 2.71
C TYR A 62 26.10 15.93 3.27
N LYS A 63 26.02 16.30 4.55
CA LYS A 63 27.10 17.05 5.24
C LYS A 63 28.42 16.29 5.19
N TYR A 64 28.36 14.98 5.48
CA TYR A 64 29.54 14.13 5.44
C TYR A 64 30.11 14.04 4.02
N THR A 65 29.28 13.81 3.02
CA THR A 65 29.69 13.72 1.61
C THR A 65 30.31 15.03 1.12
N LEU A 66 29.75 16.16 1.51
CA LEU A 66 30.28 17.49 1.18
C LEU A 66 31.65 17.74 1.86
N ALA A 67 31.76 17.42 3.13
CA ALA A 67 33.02 17.59 3.86
C ALA A 67 34.12 16.67 3.31
N ASP A 68 33.79 15.43 2.99
CA ASP A 68 34.75 14.49 2.38
C ASP A 68 35.19 14.94 0.98
N PHE A 69 34.26 15.41 0.15
CA PHE A 69 34.59 16.02 -1.14
C PHE A 69 35.55 17.21 -0.98
N GLN A 70 35.23 18.15 -0.11
CA GLN A 70 36.07 19.34 0.12
C GLN A 70 37.47 18.97 0.61
N ARG A 71 37.55 18.03 1.54
CA ARG A 71 38.85 17.53 2.06
C ARG A 71 39.69 16.89 0.95
N ARG A 72 39.11 15.96 0.17
CA ARG A 72 39.82 15.27 -0.91
C ARG A 72 40.23 16.20 -2.06
N ASP A 73 39.35 17.11 -2.44
CA ASP A 73 39.62 18.10 -3.49
C ASP A 73 40.77 19.05 -3.06
N SER A 74 40.79 19.48 -1.79
CA SER A 74 41.86 20.31 -1.23
C SER A 74 43.21 19.56 -1.22
N ILE A 75 43.26 18.31 -0.76
CA ILE A 75 44.48 17.48 -0.77
C ILE A 75 44.95 17.27 -2.21
N PHE A 76 44.05 16.92 -3.11
CA PHE A 76 44.39 16.70 -4.51
C PHE A 76 44.96 17.92 -5.18
N LYS A 77 44.41 19.10 -4.97
CA LYS A 77 44.92 20.37 -5.50
C LYS A 77 46.30 20.68 -4.99
N LYS A 78 46.58 20.32 -3.75
CA LYS A 78 47.90 20.58 -3.15
C LYS A 78 48.98 19.59 -3.59
N ASP A 79 48.66 18.29 -3.66
CA ASP A 79 49.66 17.23 -3.75
C ASP A 79 49.66 16.49 -5.10
N SER A 80 48.73 16.77 -6.00
CA SER A 80 48.55 16.04 -7.27
C SER A 80 49.78 16.03 -8.18
N ALA A 81 50.59 17.06 -8.12
CA ALA A 81 51.82 17.15 -8.93
C ALA A 81 52.89 16.11 -8.51
N THR A 82 52.90 15.75 -7.24
CA THR A 82 53.89 14.82 -6.66
C THR A 82 53.35 13.38 -6.54
N MET A 83 52.07 13.17 -6.75
CA MET A 83 51.41 11.87 -6.63
C MET A 83 51.86 10.89 -7.75
N PRO A 84 52.11 9.60 -7.41
CA PRO A 84 52.26 8.54 -8.42
C PRO A 84 51.03 8.48 -9.35
N SER A 85 51.22 8.13 -10.62
CA SER A 85 50.20 8.13 -11.63
C SER A 85 48.91 7.36 -11.22
N LYS A 86 49.07 6.15 -10.67
CA LYS A 86 47.93 5.33 -10.19
C LYS A 86 47.19 5.98 -9.03
N ALA A 87 47.87 6.60 -8.09
CA ALA A 87 47.28 7.26 -6.95
C ALA A 87 46.49 8.51 -7.40
N ARG A 88 47.03 9.26 -8.36
CA ARG A 88 46.37 10.42 -8.95
C ARG A 88 45.09 10.02 -9.70
N GLU A 89 45.16 8.93 -10.48
CA GLU A 89 43.96 8.41 -11.19
C GLU A 89 42.85 7.99 -10.21
N LEU A 90 43.20 7.26 -9.14
CA LEU A 90 42.26 6.83 -8.10
C LEU A 90 41.61 8.04 -7.40
N ALA A 91 42.46 8.98 -6.95
CA ALA A 91 41.95 10.19 -6.28
C ALA A 91 41.02 11.02 -7.19
N THR A 92 41.39 11.14 -8.48
CA THR A 92 40.51 11.81 -9.46
C THR A 92 39.16 11.12 -9.58
N ARG A 93 39.15 9.80 -9.66
CA ARG A 93 37.93 9.01 -9.77
C ARG A 93 37.03 9.18 -8.54
N GLU A 94 37.60 9.09 -7.34
CA GLU A 94 36.88 9.28 -6.07
C GLU A 94 36.28 10.68 -5.94
N ILE A 95 37.04 11.72 -6.29
CA ILE A 95 36.57 13.11 -6.28
C ILE A 95 35.43 13.30 -7.27
N LEU A 96 35.54 12.73 -8.48
CA LEU A 96 34.47 12.80 -9.48
C LEU A 96 33.20 12.08 -9.02
N GLN A 97 33.31 10.94 -8.36
CA GLN A 97 32.16 10.22 -7.77
C GLN A 97 31.44 11.06 -6.71
N LEU A 98 32.20 11.64 -5.77
CA LEU A 98 31.64 12.50 -4.74
C LEU A 98 30.98 13.75 -5.36
N ARG A 99 31.63 14.38 -6.33
CA ARG A 99 31.07 15.52 -7.06
C ARG A 99 29.77 15.15 -7.77
N TYR A 100 29.74 14.01 -8.47
CA TYR A 100 28.56 13.52 -9.16
C TYR A 100 27.39 13.30 -8.18
N LYS A 101 27.68 12.67 -7.02
CA LYS A 101 26.68 12.46 -5.98
C LYS A 101 26.12 13.78 -5.43
N LEU A 102 26.98 14.76 -5.18
CA LEU A 102 26.58 16.08 -4.67
C LEU A 102 25.76 16.87 -5.70
N VAL A 103 26.17 16.85 -6.97
CA VAL A 103 25.43 17.54 -8.05
C VAL A 103 24.04 16.92 -8.25
N ASN A 104 23.93 15.60 -8.10
CA ASN A 104 22.66 14.89 -8.25
C ASN A 104 21.98 14.60 -6.91
N TRP A 105 22.35 15.34 -5.84
CA TRP A 105 21.88 15.05 -4.49
C TRP A 105 20.36 15.04 -4.38
N GLN A 106 19.69 15.97 -5.02
CA GLN A 106 18.22 16.06 -4.98
C GLN A 106 17.55 14.78 -5.49
N GLN A 107 18.05 14.26 -6.63
CA GLN A 107 17.52 13.01 -7.19
C GLN A 107 17.83 11.82 -6.29
N TYR A 108 19.04 11.74 -5.76
CA TYR A 108 19.44 10.71 -4.81
C TYR A 108 18.58 10.75 -3.55
N GLN A 109 18.37 11.91 -2.97
CA GLN A 109 17.53 12.12 -1.79
C GLN A 109 16.11 11.65 -2.05
N GLN A 110 15.51 12.05 -3.18
CA GLN A 110 14.16 11.64 -3.54
C GLN A 110 14.03 10.10 -3.63
N GLN A 111 14.99 9.44 -4.27
CA GLN A 111 15.00 7.98 -4.38
C GLN A 111 15.12 7.30 -3.01
N MET A 112 15.97 7.84 -2.13
CA MET A 112 16.14 7.30 -0.78
C MET A 112 14.91 7.53 0.10
N GLU A 113 14.27 8.69 -0.02
CA GLU A 113 13.01 9.00 0.67
C GLU A 113 11.89 8.06 0.23
N GLU A 114 11.74 7.85 -1.08
CA GLU A 114 10.73 6.93 -1.63
C GLU A 114 10.98 5.48 -1.15
N ALA A 115 12.20 5.00 -1.27
CA ALA A 115 12.57 3.66 -0.80
C ALA A 115 12.33 3.49 0.71
N LYS A 116 12.64 4.51 1.52
CA LYS A 116 12.42 4.49 2.97
C LYS A 116 10.94 4.48 3.30
N TYR A 117 10.14 5.30 2.62
CA TYR A 117 8.70 5.36 2.83
C TYR A 117 8.03 4.01 2.49
N GLU A 118 8.39 3.42 1.35
CA GLU A 118 7.92 2.08 0.97
C GLU A 118 8.36 1.01 1.98
N GLN A 119 9.59 1.07 2.49
CA GLN A 119 10.07 0.18 3.54
C GLN A 119 9.23 0.29 4.82
N LEU A 120 8.85 1.51 5.22
CA LEU A 120 8.02 1.75 6.40
C LEU A 120 6.59 1.28 6.21
N LEU A 121 6.02 1.42 5.00
CA LEU A 121 4.68 0.96 4.65
C LEU A 121 4.59 -0.56 4.47
N GLY A 122 5.67 -1.22 4.07
CA GLY A 122 5.69 -2.63 3.71
C GLY A 122 4.99 -3.56 4.69
N PRO A 123 5.28 -3.52 6.01
CA PRO A 123 4.63 -4.37 7.00
C PRO A 123 3.11 -4.15 7.13
N PHE A 124 2.64 -2.92 6.88
CA PHE A 124 1.21 -2.58 6.90
C PHE A 124 0.52 -3.10 5.64
N ARG A 125 1.10 -2.83 4.48
CA ARG A 125 0.60 -3.33 3.18
C ARG A 125 0.52 -4.85 3.13
N GLN A 126 1.51 -5.54 3.70
CA GLN A 126 1.49 -7.00 3.76
C GLN A 126 0.27 -7.53 4.52
N LYS A 127 -0.03 -6.97 5.70
CA LYS A 127 -1.21 -7.35 6.50
C LYS A 127 -2.51 -7.04 5.77
N VAL A 128 -2.59 -5.90 5.12
CA VAL A 128 -3.76 -5.51 4.31
C VAL A 128 -3.93 -6.47 3.15
N PHE A 129 -2.86 -6.79 2.44
CA PHE A 129 -2.88 -7.74 1.31
C PHE A 129 -3.39 -9.12 1.73
N GLU A 130 -2.88 -9.67 2.83
CA GLU A 130 -3.34 -10.97 3.36
C GLU A 130 -4.82 -10.95 3.72
N ALA A 131 -5.29 -9.86 4.35
CA ALA A 131 -6.70 -9.70 4.68
C ALA A 131 -7.58 -9.57 3.42
N VAL A 132 -7.13 -8.83 2.41
CA VAL A 132 -7.81 -8.71 1.10
C VAL A 132 -7.94 -10.09 0.44
N GLN A 133 -6.84 -10.85 0.34
CA GLN A 133 -6.85 -12.20 -0.26
C GLN A 133 -7.85 -13.12 0.44
N ALA A 134 -7.86 -13.11 1.76
CA ALA A 134 -8.79 -13.92 2.53
C ALA A 134 -10.26 -13.51 2.28
N ILE A 135 -10.56 -12.22 2.25
CA ILE A 135 -11.91 -11.70 1.98
C ILE A 135 -12.35 -12.02 0.54
N MET A 136 -11.46 -11.89 -0.43
CA MET A 136 -11.75 -12.27 -1.82
C MET A 136 -12.18 -13.73 -1.91
N ALA A 137 -11.45 -14.63 -1.25
CA ALA A 137 -11.75 -16.06 -1.23
C ALA A 137 -13.08 -16.35 -0.50
N GLU A 138 -13.27 -15.82 0.72
CA GLU A 138 -14.45 -16.06 1.55
C GLU A 138 -15.73 -15.52 0.91
N GLN A 139 -15.65 -14.32 0.34
CA GLN A 139 -16.79 -13.63 -0.26
C GLN A 139 -17.00 -13.94 -1.74
N LYS A 140 -16.09 -14.75 -2.33
CA LYS A 140 -16.11 -15.17 -3.74
C LYS A 140 -16.07 -13.98 -4.71
N TYR A 141 -15.28 -12.95 -4.39
CA TYR A 141 -15.03 -11.87 -5.34
C TYR A 141 -14.18 -12.37 -6.50
N THR A 142 -14.64 -12.11 -7.72
CA THR A 142 -13.91 -12.45 -8.95
C THR A 142 -12.89 -11.36 -9.30
N TYR A 143 -13.28 -10.09 -9.11
CA TYR A 143 -12.44 -8.93 -9.38
C TYR A 143 -12.48 -7.94 -8.23
N LEU A 144 -11.35 -7.26 -8.02
CA LEU A 144 -11.23 -6.15 -7.11
C LEU A 144 -10.70 -4.95 -7.88
N LEU A 145 -11.48 -3.87 -7.91
CA LEU A 145 -11.13 -2.63 -8.59
C LEU A 145 -10.60 -1.61 -7.57
N LYS A 146 -9.69 -0.75 -8.01
CA LYS A 146 -9.33 0.42 -7.20
C LYS A 146 -10.52 1.39 -7.14
N ALA A 147 -10.85 1.87 -5.95
CA ALA A 147 -11.97 2.80 -5.76
C ALA A 147 -11.82 4.07 -6.63
N GLU A 148 -10.61 4.59 -6.77
CA GLU A 148 -10.28 5.74 -7.62
C GLU A 148 -10.65 5.51 -9.09
N SER A 149 -10.52 4.27 -9.58
CA SER A 149 -10.77 3.93 -11.00
C SER A 149 -12.26 3.89 -11.33
N ILE A 150 -13.13 3.67 -10.36
CA ILE A 150 -14.58 3.54 -10.57
C ILE A 150 -15.35 4.79 -10.18
N SER A 151 -14.85 5.58 -9.24
CA SER A 151 -15.53 6.78 -8.73
C SER A 151 -15.99 7.78 -9.80
N PRO A 152 -15.24 8.04 -10.91
CA PRO A 152 -15.70 8.95 -11.96
C PRO A 152 -16.89 8.45 -12.76
N TYR A 153 -17.13 7.14 -12.78
CA TYR A 153 -18.12 6.49 -13.66
C TYR A 153 -19.30 5.88 -12.89
N MET A 154 -19.15 5.67 -11.60
CA MET A 154 -20.19 5.14 -10.72
C MET A 154 -20.51 6.17 -9.63
N GLY A 155 -21.68 6.80 -9.71
CA GLY A 155 -22.04 7.84 -8.76
C GLY A 155 -22.04 7.39 -7.30
N ASN A 156 -22.41 6.15 -7.00
CA ASN A 156 -22.44 5.63 -5.64
C ASN A 156 -22.34 4.09 -5.66
N PRO A 157 -21.12 3.50 -5.64
CA PRO A 157 -20.98 2.05 -5.65
C PRO A 157 -21.58 1.44 -4.36
N PRO A 158 -22.16 0.22 -4.45
CA PRO A 158 -22.75 -0.44 -3.28
C PRO A 158 -21.78 -0.57 -2.13
N LEU A 159 -22.16 -0.08 -0.95
CA LEU A 159 -21.29 -0.08 0.23
C LEU A 159 -20.88 -1.49 0.65
N LEU A 160 -21.75 -2.48 0.44
CA LEU A 160 -21.49 -3.88 0.75
C LEU A 160 -20.36 -4.50 -0.08
N ASP A 161 -20.03 -3.88 -1.23
CA ASP A 161 -18.91 -4.28 -2.08
C ASP A 161 -17.63 -3.49 -1.80
N ASN A 162 -17.66 -2.60 -0.78
CA ASN A 162 -16.46 -1.95 -0.25
C ASN A 162 -15.62 -2.95 0.55
N VAL A 163 -14.57 -3.46 -0.07
CA VAL A 163 -13.68 -4.44 0.55
C VAL A 163 -12.82 -3.80 1.65
N ALA A 164 -12.56 -2.49 1.61
CA ALA A 164 -11.79 -1.81 2.66
C ALA A 164 -12.48 -1.88 4.04
N ILE A 165 -13.81 -1.74 4.08
CA ILE A 165 -14.58 -1.90 5.32
C ILE A 165 -14.45 -3.33 5.86
N ARG A 166 -14.54 -4.34 4.98
CA ARG A 166 -14.37 -5.74 5.36
C ARG A 166 -12.97 -6.05 5.87
N VAL A 167 -11.95 -5.46 5.23
CA VAL A 167 -10.54 -5.57 5.67
C VAL A 167 -10.37 -4.95 7.06
N ALA A 168 -10.89 -3.76 7.28
CA ALA A 168 -10.83 -3.11 8.58
C ALA A 168 -11.50 -3.97 9.67
N MET A 169 -12.69 -4.53 9.39
CA MET A 169 -13.38 -5.44 10.32
C MET A 169 -12.56 -6.71 10.60
N ARG A 170 -11.98 -7.33 9.56
CA ARG A 170 -11.16 -8.54 9.71
C ARG A 170 -9.92 -8.29 10.55
N LEU A 171 -9.28 -7.14 10.36
CA LEU A 171 -8.11 -6.71 11.13
C LEU A 171 -8.48 -6.11 12.50
N LYS A 172 -9.78 -6.07 12.84
CA LYS A 172 -10.33 -5.50 14.08
C LYS A 172 -9.92 -4.05 14.30
N LEU A 173 -9.88 -3.28 13.21
CA LEU A 173 -9.54 -1.87 13.24
C LEU A 173 -10.77 -1.04 13.64
N PRO A 174 -10.59 0.09 14.35
CA PRO A 174 -11.68 1.00 14.68
C PRO A 174 -12.20 1.67 13.40
N LEU A 175 -13.49 1.50 13.12
CA LEU A 175 -14.16 2.21 12.03
C LEU A 175 -14.79 3.50 12.55
N PRO A 176 -14.86 4.57 11.75
CA PRO A 176 -15.68 5.73 12.06
C PRO A 176 -17.16 5.34 12.24
N LYS A 177 -17.83 5.94 13.22
CA LYS A 177 -19.21 5.59 13.54
C LYS A 177 -20.16 5.76 12.36
N GLU A 178 -19.94 6.79 11.56
CA GLU A 178 -20.72 7.07 10.35
C GLU A 178 -20.63 5.92 9.33
N VAL A 179 -19.44 5.30 9.21
CA VAL A 179 -19.20 4.15 8.32
C VAL A 179 -19.87 2.90 8.89
N GLU A 180 -19.81 2.70 10.22
CA GLU A 180 -20.49 1.59 10.88
C GLU A 180 -22.01 1.68 10.71
N ASP A 181 -22.58 2.85 10.94
CA ASP A 181 -24.03 3.08 10.83
C ASP A 181 -24.51 2.90 9.38
N ALA A 182 -23.77 3.44 8.41
CA ALA A 182 -24.05 3.27 6.99
C ALA A 182 -23.95 1.80 6.55
N TRP A 183 -22.93 1.07 7.04
CA TRP A 183 -22.76 -0.36 6.76
C TRP A 183 -23.94 -1.18 7.26
N ARG A 184 -24.39 -0.94 8.51
CA ARG A 184 -25.58 -1.61 9.08
C ARG A 184 -26.85 -1.27 8.32
N ALA A 185 -27.04 0.00 7.95
CA ALA A 185 -28.18 0.46 7.16
C ALA A 185 -28.23 -0.21 5.77
N ALA A 186 -27.07 -0.50 5.17
CA ALA A 186 -26.95 -1.23 3.92
C ALA A 186 -27.18 -2.77 4.06
N GLY A 187 -27.46 -3.28 5.27
CA GLY A 187 -27.63 -4.72 5.54
C GLY A 187 -26.32 -5.48 5.79
N GLY A 188 -25.23 -4.79 6.05
CA GLY A 188 -23.94 -5.39 6.39
C GLY A 188 -23.93 -6.00 7.78
N SER A 189 -23.33 -7.19 7.90
CA SER A 189 -23.16 -7.94 9.16
C SER A 189 -21.68 -8.05 9.54
N GLY A 190 -21.40 -8.50 10.78
CA GLY A 190 -20.04 -8.88 11.20
C GLY A 190 -19.22 -7.76 11.83
N MET A 191 -19.80 -6.63 12.21
CA MET A 191 -19.09 -5.58 12.93
C MET A 191 -18.63 -6.04 14.32
N PRO A 192 -17.36 -5.89 14.70
CA PRO A 192 -16.95 -5.95 16.08
C PRO A 192 -17.63 -4.82 16.88
N PRO A 193 -17.86 -4.99 18.19
CA PRO A 193 -18.40 -3.91 19.02
C PRO A 193 -17.48 -2.68 18.93
N SER A 194 -18.06 -1.51 18.71
CA SER A 194 -17.33 -0.24 18.59
C SER A 194 -16.46 0.01 19.82
N VAL A 195 -15.17 0.15 19.61
CA VAL A 195 -14.27 0.64 20.65
C VAL A 195 -14.55 2.14 20.81
N LYS A 196 -15.08 2.54 21.98
CA LYS A 196 -15.23 3.96 22.31
C LYS A 196 -13.87 4.65 22.13
N PRO A 197 -13.81 5.78 21.40
CA PRO A 197 -12.58 6.55 21.34
C PRO A 197 -12.14 6.92 22.76
N PRO A 198 -10.82 6.93 23.07
CA PRO A 198 -10.34 7.36 24.35
C PRO A 198 -10.81 8.80 24.58
N VAL A 199 -11.59 8.99 25.63
CA VAL A 199 -12.05 10.31 26.09
C VAL A 199 -10.79 11.13 26.36
N SER A 200 -10.51 12.13 25.50
CA SER A 200 -9.49 13.13 25.79
C SER A 200 -9.90 13.84 27.09
N LYS A 201 -9.14 13.62 28.17
CA LYS A 201 -9.30 14.40 29.39
C LYS A 201 -9.17 15.89 29.05
N PRO A 202 -10.10 16.73 29.47
CA PRO A 202 -9.93 18.16 29.32
C PRO A 202 -8.67 18.58 30.10
N ALA A 203 -7.78 19.32 29.44
CA ALA A 203 -6.64 19.92 30.09
C ALA A 203 -7.14 20.81 31.23
N GLY A 204 -6.85 20.41 32.46
CA GLY A 204 -7.16 21.20 33.67
C GLY A 204 -6.47 22.54 33.56
N LYS A 205 -7.25 23.62 33.64
CA LYS A 205 -6.74 24.96 33.90
C LYS A 205 -6.15 24.94 35.30
N GLY A 206 -4.88 25.17 35.39
CA GLY A 206 -4.13 25.50 36.57
C GLY A 206 -3.11 26.55 36.21
#